data_391ed0057ce36b97f55eac050c0b929f
#
_entry.id   391ed0057ce36b97f55eac050c0b929f
#
_cell.length_a   1.000
_cell.length_b   1.000
_cell.length_c   1.000
_cell.angle_alpha   90.00
_cell.angle_beta   90.00
_cell.angle_gamma   90.00
#
_symmetry.space_group_name_H-M   'P 1'
#
loop_
_entity.id
_entity.type
_entity.pdbx_description
1 polymer ?
#
loop_
_entity_poly.entity_id
_entity_poly.type
_entity_poly.pdbx_seq_one_letter_code
_entity_poly.pdbx_strand_id
1 'polypeptide(L)'
;VLHLSHPEWDDDICCVGCFSYVAEGQYLVVRGDMVFHKEYGEQMKVTSYEEKQPEDSMAIEKYLGSGAIKGIGPALAARIVKKFKEDTFRIFEEEPERLAEVKGISMKLAIQAAGQFNEKREMRQAMLFLQDYGISMNLAVKIYRQYGQEMYEVLRTNPYKLAEDISGVGFKIADEIARQAGFYEDSDFRIQAGIVYCLQQSTVQGHCYLPQRELVDVTAQLLGLEPALIDCHVDELCMNKQIICREIDGERCLYYGRLYYMEMNCAR
;
A
#
# COMPACT_ATOMS: atom_id res chain seq x y z
N VAL A 1 -11.13 2.57 -16.81
CA VAL A 1 -12.49 3.05 -17.16
C VAL A 1 -13.46 2.00 -16.70
N LEU A 2 -14.53 2.41 -16.01
CA LEU A 2 -15.65 1.54 -15.61
C LEU A 2 -16.95 2.13 -16.13
N HIS A 3 -17.91 1.28 -16.42
CA HIS A 3 -19.30 1.68 -16.67
C HIS A 3 -20.13 1.24 -15.48
N LEU A 4 -20.75 2.20 -14.81
CA LEU A 4 -21.59 1.95 -13.64
C LEU A 4 -23.04 2.13 -14.01
N SER A 5 -23.85 1.10 -13.71
CA SER A 5 -25.29 1.13 -13.84
C SER A 5 -25.97 1.29 -12.49
N HIS A 6 -27.08 2.00 -12.44
CA HIS A 6 -27.93 2.13 -11.26
C HIS A 6 -29.40 1.92 -11.67
N PRO A 7 -30.22 1.26 -10.84
CA PRO A 7 -31.62 0.99 -11.17
C PRO A 7 -32.47 2.22 -11.50
N GLU A 8 -32.05 3.40 -10.99
CA GLU A 8 -32.75 4.68 -11.19
C GLU A 8 -32.17 5.52 -12.35
N TRP A 9 -31.14 5.01 -13.06
CA TRP A 9 -30.54 5.72 -14.19
C TRP A 9 -30.97 5.11 -15.50
N ASP A 10 -31.26 5.93 -16.49
CA ASP A 10 -31.60 5.49 -17.81
C ASP A 10 -30.41 4.95 -18.61
N ASP A 11 -29.20 5.53 -18.35
CA ASP A 11 -27.95 5.18 -19.01
C ASP A 11 -26.82 4.89 -17.99
N ASP A 12 -25.84 4.07 -18.41
CA ASP A 12 -24.64 3.80 -17.64
C ASP A 12 -23.74 5.03 -17.57
N ILE A 13 -23.17 5.31 -16.40
CA ILE A 13 -22.20 6.41 -16.22
C ILE A 13 -20.80 5.88 -16.48
N CYS A 14 -20.09 6.52 -17.42
CA CYS A 14 -18.68 6.27 -17.67
C CYS A 14 -17.83 6.91 -16.56
N CYS A 15 -17.13 6.08 -15.79
CA CYS A 15 -16.25 6.50 -14.70
C CYS A 15 -14.78 6.32 -15.08
N VAL A 16 -14.00 7.40 -15.00
CA VAL A 16 -12.57 7.43 -15.31
C VAL A 16 -11.78 7.70 -14.05
N GLY A 17 -10.85 6.80 -13.72
CA GLY A 17 -10.02 6.92 -12.52
C GLY A 17 -9.05 5.75 -12.38
N CYS A 18 -8.34 5.69 -11.27
CA CYS A 18 -7.50 4.55 -10.90
C CYS A 18 -8.34 3.56 -10.11
N PHE A 19 -8.68 2.44 -10.74
CA PHE A 19 -9.42 1.35 -10.10
C PHE A 19 -8.49 0.14 -9.96
N SER A 20 -8.42 -0.43 -8.76
CA SER A 20 -7.64 -1.63 -8.48
C SER A 20 -8.57 -2.72 -7.97
N TYR A 21 -8.48 -3.90 -8.58
CA TYR A 21 -9.23 -5.09 -8.15
C TYR A 21 -10.76 -5.01 -8.26
N VAL A 22 -11.28 -4.14 -9.12
CA VAL A 22 -12.71 -4.06 -9.42
C VAL A 22 -13.06 -5.11 -10.47
N ALA A 23 -14.09 -5.92 -10.20
CA ALA A 23 -14.66 -6.91 -11.12
C ALA A 23 -16.09 -6.54 -11.51
N GLU A 24 -16.54 -7.07 -12.65
CA GLU A 24 -17.92 -6.90 -13.08
C GLU A 24 -18.90 -7.44 -12.03
N GLY A 25 -19.99 -6.71 -11.80
CA GLY A 25 -21.04 -7.07 -10.84
C GLY A 25 -20.77 -6.66 -9.39
N GLN A 26 -19.68 -5.95 -9.11
CA GLN A 26 -19.43 -5.37 -7.80
C GLN A 26 -20.24 -4.09 -7.59
N TYR A 27 -20.63 -3.84 -6.33
CA TYR A 27 -21.29 -2.61 -5.90
C TYR A 27 -20.24 -1.60 -5.45
N LEU A 28 -20.26 -0.43 -6.09
CA LEU A 28 -19.31 0.63 -5.83
C LEU A 28 -20.01 1.91 -5.43
N VAL A 29 -19.53 2.56 -4.39
CA VAL A 29 -19.80 3.98 -4.11
C VAL A 29 -18.63 4.76 -4.69
N VAL A 30 -18.87 5.56 -5.71
CA VAL A 30 -17.85 6.40 -6.34
C VAL A 30 -18.09 7.86 -6.01
N ARG A 31 -17.01 8.59 -5.79
CA ARG A 31 -17.04 10.03 -5.58
C ARG A 31 -16.10 10.68 -6.57
N GLY A 32 -16.56 11.76 -7.19
CA GLY A 32 -15.79 12.46 -8.21
C GLY A 32 -16.62 13.57 -8.85
N ASP A 33 -16.02 14.24 -9.82
CA ASP A 33 -16.62 15.36 -10.53
C ASP A 33 -17.06 14.91 -11.92
N MET A 34 -18.25 15.36 -12.35
CA MET A 34 -18.69 15.20 -13.72
C MET A 34 -17.90 16.13 -14.63
N VAL A 35 -17.28 15.56 -15.66
CA VAL A 35 -16.47 16.29 -16.64
C VAL A 35 -16.92 15.94 -18.04
N PHE A 36 -16.88 16.91 -18.95
CA PHE A 36 -17.19 16.68 -20.36
C PHE A 36 -15.89 16.49 -21.16
N HIS A 37 -15.75 15.29 -21.75
CA HIS A 37 -14.63 15.01 -22.66
C HIS A 37 -15.07 15.22 -24.11
N LYS A 38 -14.25 15.90 -24.92
CA LYS A 38 -14.61 16.29 -26.29
C LYS A 38 -14.94 15.11 -27.22
N GLU A 39 -14.32 13.95 -27.00
CA GLU A 39 -14.50 12.77 -27.84
C GLU A 39 -15.42 11.71 -27.20
N TYR A 40 -15.49 11.65 -25.86
CA TYR A 40 -16.18 10.56 -25.14
C TYR A 40 -17.42 11.04 -24.35
N GLY A 41 -17.76 12.32 -24.45
CA GLY A 41 -18.96 12.87 -23.80
C GLY A 41 -18.82 13.07 -22.28
N GLU A 42 -19.92 12.94 -21.58
CA GLU A 42 -19.97 13.09 -20.13
C GLU A 42 -19.32 11.90 -19.43
N GLN A 43 -18.42 12.19 -18.49
CA GLN A 43 -17.68 11.20 -17.71
C GLN A 43 -17.56 11.67 -16.26
N MET A 44 -17.57 10.74 -15.33
CA MET A 44 -17.22 11.02 -13.94
C MET A 44 -15.72 10.79 -13.74
N LYS A 45 -14.98 11.86 -13.41
CA LYS A 45 -13.61 11.77 -12.96
C LYS A 45 -13.59 11.37 -11.50
N VAL A 46 -13.32 10.08 -11.24
CA VAL A 46 -13.39 9.49 -9.92
C VAL A 46 -12.14 9.88 -9.10
N THR A 47 -12.36 10.49 -7.96
CA THR A 47 -11.33 10.85 -6.97
C THR A 47 -11.16 9.76 -5.92
N SER A 48 -12.26 9.12 -5.51
CA SER A 48 -12.26 7.99 -4.60
C SER A 48 -13.39 7.02 -4.94
N TYR A 49 -13.20 5.75 -4.61
CA TYR A 49 -14.25 4.75 -4.69
C TYR A 49 -14.17 3.81 -3.50
N GLU A 50 -15.32 3.27 -3.13
CA GLU A 50 -15.48 2.30 -2.06
C GLU A 50 -16.33 1.15 -2.58
N GLU A 51 -15.87 -0.08 -2.38
CA GLU A 51 -16.67 -1.25 -2.67
C GLU A 51 -17.64 -1.49 -1.51
N LYS A 52 -18.93 -1.42 -1.77
CA LYS A 52 -19.97 -1.71 -0.79
C LYS A 52 -20.36 -3.18 -0.86
N GLN A 53 -20.43 -3.84 0.30
CA GLN A 53 -21.02 -5.18 0.33
C GLN A 53 -22.52 -5.09 0.07
N PRO A 54 -23.06 -5.95 -0.79
CA PRO A 54 -24.50 -6.00 -1.00
C PRO A 54 -25.21 -6.51 0.27
N GLU A 55 -26.28 -5.82 0.65
CA GLU A 55 -27.04 -6.12 1.85
C GLU A 55 -28.25 -7.06 1.56
N ASP A 56 -28.72 -7.09 0.31
CA ASP A 56 -29.83 -7.95 -0.06
C ASP A 56 -29.37 -9.23 -0.77
N SER A 57 -30.20 -10.28 -0.67
CA SER A 57 -29.89 -11.62 -1.19
C SER A 57 -29.64 -11.63 -2.71
N MET A 58 -30.33 -10.77 -3.48
CA MET A 58 -30.16 -10.72 -4.94
C MET A 58 -28.82 -10.09 -5.32
N ALA A 59 -28.41 -9.06 -4.62
CA ALA A 59 -27.13 -8.40 -4.80
C ALA A 59 -25.96 -9.31 -4.36
N ILE A 60 -26.12 -10.07 -3.27
CA ILE A 60 -25.16 -11.08 -2.81
C ILE A 60 -24.97 -12.17 -3.90
N GLU A 61 -26.06 -12.65 -4.49
CA GLU A 61 -26.02 -13.64 -5.55
C GLU A 61 -25.25 -13.13 -6.78
N LYS A 62 -25.54 -11.90 -7.21
CA LYS A 62 -24.88 -11.26 -8.34
C LYS A 62 -23.38 -11.06 -8.08
N TYR A 63 -23.03 -10.62 -6.87
CA TYR A 63 -21.61 -10.45 -6.45
C TYR A 63 -20.84 -11.78 -6.51
N LEU A 64 -21.37 -12.83 -5.89
CA LEU A 64 -20.72 -14.14 -5.88
C LEU A 64 -20.65 -14.77 -7.29
N GLY A 65 -21.69 -14.54 -8.09
CA GLY A 65 -21.79 -15.07 -9.46
C GLY A 65 -20.95 -14.32 -10.50
N SER A 66 -20.44 -13.14 -10.18
CA SER A 66 -19.63 -12.30 -11.09
C SER A 66 -18.24 -12.86 -11.42
N GLY A 67 -17.81 -13.95 -10.76
CA GLY A 67 -16.46 -14.48 -10.87
C GLY A 67 -15.48 -13.86 -9.87
N ALA A 68 -15.97 -13.04 -8.95
CA ALA A 68 -15.19 -12.45 -7.87
C ALA A 68 -14.45 -13.51 -7.04
N ILE A 69 -15.03 -14.70 -6.90
CA ILE A 69 -14.45 -15.84 -6.19
C ILE A 69 -14.27 -17.00 -7.17
N LYS A 70 -13.04 -17.43 -7.39
CA LYS A 70 -12.73 -18.54 -8.30
C LYS A 70 -13.42 -19.83 -7.87
N GLY A 71 -14.14 -20.47 -8.79
CA GLY A 71 -14.85 -21.71 -8.54
C GLY A 71 -16.31 -21.52 -8.12
N ILE A 72 -16.77 -20.29 -7.87
CA ILE A 72 -18.17 -19.98 -7.65
C ILE A 72 -18.69 -19.23 -8.87
N GLY A 73 -19.44 -19.92 -9.70
CA GLY A 73 -20.16 -19.31 -10.82
C GLY A 73 -21.62 -19.00 -10.45
N PRO A 74 -22.42 -18.40 -11.38
CA PRO A 74 -23.81 -17.96 -11.11
C PRO A 74 -24.68 -19.06 -10.54
N ALA A 75 -24.59 -20.29 -11.04
CA ALA A 75 -25.40 -21.41 -10.56
C ALA A 75 -25.09 -21.86 -9.14
N LEU A 76 -23.83 -21.77 -8.71
CA LEU A 76 -23.43 -22.04 -7.32
C LEU A 76 -23.78 -20.87 -6.42
N ALA A 77 -23.58 -19.64 -6.86
CA ALA A 77 -23.96 -18.42 -6.15
C ALA A 77 -25.46 -18.45 -5.79
N ALA A 78 -26.32 -18.73 -6.76
CA ALA A 78 -27.77 -18.87 -6.55
C ALA A 78 -28.13 -19.93 -5.48
N ARG A 79 -27.43 -21.08 -5.50
CA ARG A 79 -27.65 -22.14 -4.49
C ARG A 79 -27.18 -21.76 -3.10
N ILE A 80 -26.03 -21.08 -3.00
CA ILE A 80 -25.49 -20.59 -1.74
C ILE A 80 -26.47 -19.59 -1.12
N VAL A 81 -26.85 -18.56 -1.90
CA VAL A 81 -27.72 -17.50 -1.41
C VAL A 81 -29.13 -18.03 -1.10
N LYS A 82 -29.65 -18.97 -1.90
CA LYS A 82 -30.93 -19.63 -1.61
C LYS A 82 -30.92 -20.33 -0.24
N LYS A 83 -29.76 -20.91 0.14
CA LYS A 83 -29.62 -21.63 1.42
C LYS A 83 -29.38 -20.72 2.60
N PHE A 84 -28.46 -19.77 2.46
CA PHE A 84 -27.95 -18.94 3.57
C PHE A 84 -28.52 -17.52 3.59
N LYS A 85 -29.15 -17.05 2.50
CA LYS A 85 -29.76 -15.72 2.37
C LYS A 85 -28.77 -14.61 2.79
N GLU A 86 -29.19 -13.74 3.69
CA GLU A 86 -28.41 -12.62 4.21
C GLU A 86 -27.20 -13.06 5.06
N ASP A 87 -27.25 -14.27 5.63
CA ASP A 87 -26.12 -14.84 6.38
C ASP A 87 -24.97 -15.33 5.49
N THR A 88 -25.10 -15.25 4.17
CA THR A 88 -24.13 -15.81 3.23
C THR A 88 -22.71 -15.32 3.52
N PHE A 89 -22.50 -14.04 3.71
CA PHE A 89 -21.16 -13.51 3.97
C PHE A 89 -20.63 -13.92 5.33
N ARG A 90 -21.46 -13.97 6.36
CA ARG A 90 -21.09 -14.49 7.68
C ARG A 90 -20.62 -15.95 7.59
N ILE A 91 -21.29 -16.77 6.77
CA ILE A 91 -20.89 -18.17 6.56
C ILE A 91 -19.51 -18.26 5.87
N PHE A 92 -19.22 -17.38 4.91
CA PHE A 92 -17.87 -17.32 4.31
C PHE A 92 -16.80 -16.93 5.32
N GLU A 93 -17.12 -16.08 6.28
CA GLU A 93 -16.17 -15.53 7.27
C GLU A 93 -15.96 -16.46 8.46
N GLU A 94 -17.03 -16.95 9.05
CA GLU A 94 -17.02 -17.62 10.36
C GLU A 94 -17.19 -19.12 10.29
N GLU A 95 -17.94 -19.62 9.29
CA GLU A 95 -18.35 -21.03 9.22
C GLU A 95 -18.14 -21.61 7.80
N PRO A 96 -16.93 -21.50 7.19
CA PRO A 96 -16.71 -21.85 5.77
C PRO A 96 -17.03 -23.32 5.44
N GLU A 97 -16.93 -24.22 6.38
CA GLU A 97 -17.25 -25.63 6.21
C GLU A 97 -18.73 -25.84 5.81
N ARG A 98 -19.62 -24.95 6.25
CA ARG A 98 -21.04 -25.03 5.93
C ARG A 98 -21.34 -24.76 4.46
N LEU A 99 -20.43 -24.11 3.73
CA LEU A 99 -20.56 -23.98 2.29
C LEU A 99 -20.61 -25.35 1.59
N ALA A 100 -19.92 -26.35 2.15
CA ALA A 100 -19.96 -27.73 1.63
C ALA A 100 -21.33 -28.42 1.78
N GLU A 101 -22.26 -27.87 2.57
CA GLU A 101 -23.63 -28.34 2.63
C GLU A 101 -24.43 -27.99 1.35
N VAL A 102 -23.89 -27.11 0.50
CA VAL A 102 -24.52 -26.73 -0.78
C VAL A 102 -24.12 -27.74 -1.85
N LYS A 103 -25.12 -28.31 -2.54
CA LYS A 103 -24.88 -29.29 -3.60
C LYS A 103 -23.98 -28.72 -4.71
N GLY A 104 -22.82 -29.34 -4.90
CA GLY A 104 -21.81 -28.95 -5.89
C GLY A 104 -20.60 -28.21 -5.30
N ILE A 105 -20.56 -28.02 -3.97
CA ILE A 105 -19.41 -27.46 -3.27
C ILE A 105 -18.75 -28.56 -2.45
N SER A 106 -17.49 -28.88 -2.74
CA SER A 106 -16.68 -29.76 -1.91
C SER A 106 -16.09 -28.98 -0.74
N MET A 107 -15.70 -29.69 0.34
CA MET A 107 -15.01 -29.07 1.47
C MET A 107 -13.76 -28.28 1.03
N LYS A 108 -12.98 -28.81 0.08
CA LYS A 108 -11.81 -28.14 -0.50
C LYS A 108 -12.20 -26.81 -1.16
N LEU A 109 -13.27 -26.80 -1.98
CA LEU A 109 -13.75 -25.59 -2.65
C LEU A 109 -14.30 -24.59 -1.63
N ALA A 110 -15.01 -25.04 -0.61
CA ALA A 110 -15.54 -24.21 0.47
C ALA A 110 -14.44 -23.43 1.17
N ILE A 111 -13.39 -24.10 1.62
CA ILE A 111 -12.24 -23.47 2.30
C ILE A 111 -11.49 -22.53 1.36
N GLN A 112 -11.27 -22.95 0.10
CA GLN A 112 -10.59 -22.12 -0.89
C GLN A 112 -11.38 -20.85 -1.23
N ALA A 113 -12.68 -20.94 -1.37
CA ALA A 113 -13.56 -19.80 -1.66
C ALA A 113 -13.64 -18.82 -0.49
N ALA A 114 -13.74 -19.34 0.73
CA ALA A 114 -13.72 -18.53 1.94
C ALA A 114 -12.37 -17.82 2.13
N GLY A 115 -11.25 -18.48 1.86
CA GLY A 115 -9.92 -17.89 1.88
C GLY A 115 -9.82 -16.69 0.91
N GLN A 116 -10.29 -16.84 -0.33
CA GLN A 116 -10.30 -15.75 -1.32
C GLN A 116 -11.22 -14.58 -0.90
N PHE A 117 -12.36 -14.89 -0.29
CA PHE A 117 -13.30 -13.88 0.20
C PHE A 117 -12.67 -13.05 1.33
N ASN A 118 -12.03 -13.72 2.31
CA ASN A 118 -11.36 -13.08 3.43
C ASN A 118 -10.15 -12.26 2.99
N GLU A 119 -9.32 -12.77 2.08
CA GLU A 119 -8.18 -12.05 1.50
C GLU A 119 -8.61 -10.72 0.85
N LYS A 120 -9.71 -10.75 0.08
CA LYS A 120 -10.27 -9.53 -0.53
C LYS A 120 -10.78 -8.54 0.50
N ARG A 121 -11.43 -9.01 1.57
CA ARG A 121 -11.90 -8.16 2.67
C ARG A 121 -10.74 -7.50 3.40
N GLU A 122 -9.71 -8.27 3.76
CA GLU A 122 -8.52 -7.78 4.44
C GLU A 122 -7.79 -6.74 3.59
N MET A 123 -7.63 -7.01 2.30
CA MET A 123 -7.05 -6.07 1.36
C MET A 123 -7.84 -4.76 1.30
N ARG A 124 -9.17 -4.82 1.30
CA ARG A 124 -10.03 -3.62 1.31
C ARG A 124 -9.84 -2.80 2.59
N GLN A 125 -9.85 -3.46 3.74
CA GLN A 125 -9.60 -2.80 5.02
C GLN A 125 -8.23 -2.14 5.06
N ALA A 126 -7.20 -2.82 4.54
CA ALA A 126 -5.87 -2.28 4.40
C ALA A 126 -5.83 -1.04 3.50
N MET A 127 -6.55 -1.06 2.36
CA MET A 127 -6.62 0.09 1.45
C MET A 127 -7.27 1.31 2.11
N LEU A 128 -8.39 1.11 2.82
CA LEU A 128 -9.06 2.19 3.55
C LEU A 128 -8.14 2.78 4.63
N PHE A 129 -7.52 1.91 5.43
CA PHE A 129 -6.56 2.35 6.43
C PHE A 129 -5.41 3.17 5.83
N LEU A 130 -4.84 2.73 4.71
CA LEU A 130 -3.75 3.45 4.05
C LEU A 130 -4.20 4.79 3.44
N GLN A 131 -5.46 4.91 3.02
CA GLN A 131 -6.03 6.18 2.55
C GLN A 131 -6.11 7.22 3.66
N ASP A 132 -6.37 6.83 4.90
CA ASP A 132 -6.39 7.74 6.05
C ASP A 132 -5.02 8.40 6.29
N TYR A 133 -3.94 7.76 5.83
CA TYR A 133 -2.58 8.31 5.81
C TYR A 133 -2.23 9.05 4.51
N GLY A 134 -3.21 9.43 3.70
CA GLY A 134 -3.00 10.14 2.44
C GLY A 134 -2.28 9.31 1.36
N ILE A 135 -2.17 7.99 1.55
CA ILE A 135 -1.46 7.09 0.63
C ILE A 135 -2.34 6.82 -0.58
N SER A 136 -1.80 7.08 -1.78
CA SER A 136 -2.52 6.79 -3.02
C SER A 136 -2.79 5.29 -3.18
N MET A 137 -3.89 4.94 -3.86
CA MET A 137 -4.29 3.56 -4.09
C MET A 137 -3.19 2.69 -4.71
N ASN A 138 -2.46 3.23 -5.69
CA ASN A 138 -1.36 2.50 -6.33
C ASN A 138 -0.22 2.17 -5.36
N LEU A 139 0.08 3.08 -4.44
CA LEU A 139 1.09 2.87 -3.42
C LEU A 139 0.57 1.93 -2.33
N ALA A 140 -0.69 2.07 -1.93
CA ALA A 140 -1.35 1.20 -0.96
C ALA A 140 -1.30 -0.29 -1.39
N VAL A 141 -1.57 -0.57 -2.68
CA VAL A 141 -1.45 -1.92 -3.25
C VAL A 141 -0.03 -2.46 -3.14
N LYS A 142 1.00 -1.63 -3.40
CA LYS A 142 2.40 -2.06 -3.27
C LYS A 142 2.76 -2.36 -1.81
N ILE A 143 2.32 -1.50 -0.88
CA ILE A 143 2.55 -1.68 0.56
C ILE A 143 1.91 -3.00 1.03
N TYR A 144 0.63 -3.22 0.70
CA TYR A 144 -0.07 -4.44 1.09
C TYR A 144 0.57 -5.70 0.48
N ARG A 145 1.02 -5.65 -0.77
CA ARG A 145 1.72 -6.78 -1.40
C ARG A 145 3.05 -7.11 -0.74
N GLN A 146 3.76 -6.10 -0.26
CA GLN A 146 5.06 -6.27 0.38
C GLN A 146 4.94 -6.80 1.80
N TYR A 147 4.00 -6.26 2.58
CA TYR A 147 3.93 -6.50 4.02
C TYR A 147 2.69 -7.28 4.46
N GLY A 148 1.64 -7.37 3.64
CA GLY A 148 0.36 -7.94 4.07
C GLY A 148 -0.15 -7.25 5.33
N GLN A 149 -0.50 -8.05 6.34
CA GLN A 149 -0.97 -7.57 7.64
C GLN A 149 0.12 -6.85 8.48
N GLU A 150 1.41 -7.15 8.24
CA GLU A 150 2.52 -6.50 8.94
C GLU A 150 2.62 -4.99 8.63
N MET A 151 1.95 -4.52 7.58
CA MET A 151 1.95 -3.10 7.23
C MET A 151 1.44 -2.20 8.36
N TYR A 152 0.48 -2.68 9.17
CA TYR A 152 -0.03 -1.92 10.31
C TYR A 152 1.05 -1.66 11.36
N GLU A 153 1.87 -2.67 11.62
CA GLU A 153 3.01 -2.59 12.53
C GLU A 153 4.10 -1.65 11.97
N VAL A 154 4.44 -1.83 10.69
CA VAL A 154 5.45 -0.99 10.01
C VAL A 154 5.06 0.49 10.08
N LEU A 155 3.82 0.84 9.77
CA LEU A 155 3.36 2.22 9.82
C LEU A 155 3.33 2.81 11.24
N ARG A 156 3.10 1.98 12.25
CA ARG A 156 3.08 2.41 13.66
C ARG A 156 4.46 2.51 14.29
N THR A 157 5.42 1.70 13.83
CA THR A 157 6.75 1.61 14.46
C THR A 157 7.80 2.39 13.68
N ASN A 158 7.88 2.18 12.37
CA ASN A 158 8.87 2.84 11.50
C ASN A 158 8.38 2.98 10.05
N PRO A 159 7.63 4.03 9.72
CA PRO A 159 7.15 4.27 8.35
C PRO A 159 8.27 4.52 7.32
N TYR A 160 9.48 4.89 7.76
CA TYR A 160 10.63 5.11 6.85
C TYR A 160 11.13 3.82 6.21
N LYS A 161 10.79 2.65 6.79
CA LYS A 161 11.04 1.35 6.19
C LYS A 161 10.39 1.19 4.80
N LEU A 162 9.30 1.91 4.54
CA LEU A 162 8.69 1.96 3.21
C LEU A 162 9.64 2.48 2.14
N ALA A 163 10.53 3.42 2.49
CA ALA A 163 11.50 3.96 1.54
C ALA A 163 12.65 2.98 1.24
N GLU A 164 12.92 2.04 2.14
CA GLU A 164 13.93 0.99 1.95
C GLU A 164 13.40 -0.17 1.10
N ASP A 165 12.15 -0.58 1.34
CA ASP A 165 11.59 -1.84 0.85
C ASP A 165 10.72 -1.67 -0.40
N ILE A 166 10.19 -0.48 -0.69
CA ILE A 166 9.23 -0.27 -1.78
C ILE A 166 9.81 0.63 -2.88
N SER A 167 10.01 0.06 -4.06
CA SER A 167 10.45 0.82 -5.22
C SER A 167 9.48 1.95 -5.58
N GLY A 168 10.02 3.16 -5.67
CA GLY A 168 9.26 4.38 -5.96
C GLY A 168 8.76 5.12 -4.72
N VAL A 169 9.04 4.63 -3.52
CA VAL A 169 8.89 5.37 -2.27
C VAL A 169 10.24 5.93 -1.87
N GLY A 170 10.38 7.25 -1.91
CA GLY A 170 11.57 7.92 -1.39
C GLY A 170 11.32 8.47 0.02
N PHE A 171 12.40 8.97 0.64
CA PHE A 171 12.35 9.59 1.96
C PHE A 171 11.20 10.60 2.11
N LYS A 172 11.01 11.49 1.14
CA LYS A 172 9.96 12.54 1.21
C LYS A 172 8.54 11.98 1.32
N ILE A 173 8.25 10.87 0.62
CA ILE A 173 6.95 10.22 0.70
C ILE A 173 6.79 9.53 2.06
N ALA A 174 7.82 8.84 2.52
CA ALA A 174 7.82 8.19 3.83
C ALA A 174 7.70 9.23 4.97
N ASP A 175 8.35 10.39 4.86
CA ASP A 175 8.29 11.49 5.81
C ASP A 175 6.88 12.11 5.90
N GLU A 176 6.21 12.26 4.77
CA GLU A 176 4.82 12.73 4.74
C GLU A 176 3.87 11.72 5.40
N ILE A 177 4.03 10.43 5.12
CA ILE A 177 3.28 9.36 5.77
C ILE A 177 3.54 9.34 7.27
N ALA A 178 4.79 9.46 7.70
CA ALA A 178 5.18 9.50 9.11
C ALA A 178 4.54 10.68 9.84
N ARG A 179 4.51 11.85 9.22
CA ARG A 179 3.86 13.04 9.76
C ARG A 179 2.36 12.82 9.96
N GLN A 180 1.68 12.24 8.99
CA GLN A 180 0.26 11.91 9.10
C GLN A 180 -0.01 10.81 10.12
N ALA A 181 0.95 9.90 10.33
CA ALA A 181 0.93 8.90 11.39
C ALA A 181 1.22 9.47 12.79
N GLY A 182 1.54 10.77 12.90
CA GLY A 182 1.78 11.46 14.16
C GLY A 182 3.20 11.25 14.73
N PHE A 183 4.17 10.89 13.90
CA PHE A 183 5.57 10.82 14.33
C PHE A 183 6.13 12.23 14.59
N TYR A 184 6.97 12.34 15.63
CA TYR A 184 7.63 13.58 15.96
C TYR A 184 8.71 13.94 14.94
N GLU A 185 8.92 15.25 14.76
CA GLU A 185 9.87 15.77 13.78
C GLU A 185 11.34 15.43 14.13
N ASP A 186 11.64 15.17 15.39
CA ASP A 186 12.95 14.80 15.94
C ASP A 186 13.08 13.30 16.25
N SER A 187 12.19 12.45 15.70
CA SER A 187 12.26 11.01 15.95
C SER A 187 13.54 10.39 15.36
N ASP A 188 14.13 9.45 16.10
CA ASP A 188 15.36 8.74 15.71
C ASP A 188 15.24 8.14 14.31
N PHE A 189 14.11 7.52 14.01
CA PHE A 189 13.86 6.93 12.68
C PHE A 189 13.89 7.98 11.57
N ARG A 190 13.35 9.17 11.80
CA ARG A 190 13.36 10.28 10.83
C ARG A 190 14.79 10.74 10.58
N ILE A 191 15.56 10.94 11.65
CA ILE A 191 16.95 11.39 11.56
C ILE A 191 17.80 10.37 10.81
N GLN A 192 17.74 9.11 11.21
CA GLN A 192 18.48 8.02 10.57
C GLN A 192 18.13 7.89 9.09
N ALA A 193 16.85 7.90 8.74
CA ALA A 193 16.39 7.84 7.35
C ALA A 193 16.84 9.07 6.54
N GLY A 194 16.84 10.25 7.15
CA GLY A 194 17.33 11.49 6.54
C GLY A 194 18.82 11.44 6.23
N ILE A 195 19.65 10.93 7.14
CA ILE A 195 21.10 10.75 6.94
C ILE A 195 21.35 9.81 5.74
N VAL A 196 20.70 8.64 5.73
CA VAL A 196 20.84 7.67 4.63
C VAL A 196 20.39 8.27 3.30
N TYR A 197 19.28 9.02 3.31
CA TYR A 197 18.77 9.68 2.12
C TYR A 197 19.75 10.72 1.57
N CYS A 198 20.36 11.56 2.41
CA CYS A 198 21.35 12.54 1.99
C CYS A 198 22.58 11.87 1.34
N LEU A 199 23.06 10.76 1.91
CA LEU A 199 24.13 9.98 1.29
C LEU A 199 23.72 9.37 -0.05
N GLN A 200 22.50 8.87 -0.18
CA GLN A 200 21.99 8.39 -1.47
C GLN A 200 21.90 9.50 -2.50
N GLN A 201 21.45 10.69 -2.12
CA GLN A 201 21.39 11.83 -3.03
C GLN A 201 22.79 12.30 -3.47
N SER A 202 23.77 12.29 -2.58
CA SER A 202 25.15 12.64 -2.93
C SER A 202 25.74 11.67 -3.97
N THR A 203 25.39 10.38 -3.91
CA THR A 203 25.85 9.41 -4.92
C THR A 203 25.24 9.67 -6.30
N VAL A 204 24.00 10.14 -6.37
CA VAL A 204 23.37 10.56 -7.64
C VAL A 204 24.10 11.77 -8.24
N GLN A 205 24.67 12.63 -7.37
CA GLN A 205 25.48 13.78 -7.80
C GLN A 205 26.93 13.40 -8.15
N GLY A 206 27.33 12.15 -8.01
CA GLY A 206 28.65 11.62 -8.36
C GLY A 206 29.63 11.53 -7.19
N HIS A 207 29.18 11.74 -5.95
CA HIS A 207 30.03 11.59 -4.78
C HIS A 207 30.01 10.16 -4.26
N CYS A 208 31.18 9.56 -4.06
CA CYS A 208 31.28 8.22 -3.45
C CYS A 208 31.09 8.25 -1.92
N TYR A 209 31.41 9.37 -1.30
CA TYR A 209 31.27 9.62 0.12
C TYR A 209 31.01 11.10 0.39
N LEU A 210 30.61 11.41 1.63
CA LEU A 210 30.63 12.78 2.17
C LEU A 210 31.44 12.83 3.47
N PRO A 211 32.18 13.91 3.72
CA PRO A 211 32.71 14.22 5.03
C PRO A 211 31.59 14.28 6.05
N GLN A 212 31.82 13.76 7.29
CA GLN A 212 30.77 13.70 8.32
C GLN A 212 30.14 15.08 8.58
N ARG A 213 30.95 16.12 8.66
CA ARG A 213 30.46 17.48 8.90
C ARG A 213 29.50 17.93 7.81
N GLU A 214 29.88 17.72 6.55
CA GLU A 214 29.04 18.09 5.40
C GLU A 214 27.73 17.31 5.39
N LEU A 215 27.79 15.98 5.65
CA LEU A 215 26.59 15.14 5.75
C LEU A 215 25.64 15.62 6.86
N VAL A 216 26.19 15.94 8.03
CA VAL A 216 25.42 16.46 9.17
C VAL A 216 24.76 17.78 8.81
N ASP A 217 25.47 18.73 8.20
CA ASP A 217 24.95 20.04 7.81
C ASP A 217 23.83 19.92 6.77
N VAL A 218 24.02 19.10 5.74
CA VAL A 218 23.00 18.87 4.68
C VAL A 218 21.76 18.18 5.26
N THR A 219 21.95 17.21 6.16
CA THR A 219 20.84 16.52 6.81
C THR A 219 20.08 17.46 7.76
N ALA A 220 20.79 18.29 8.52
CA ALA A 220 20.19 19.28 9.39
C ALA A 220 19.31 20.28 8.59
N GLN A 221 19.79 20.73 7.45
CA GLN A 221 19.01 21.59 6.54
C GLN A 221 17.78 20.86 5.99
N LEU A 222 17.92 19.60 5.58
CA LEU A 222 16.79 18.81 5.06
C LEU A 222 15.68 18.63 6.09
N LEU A 223 16.07 18.30 7.34
CA LEU A 223 15.13 17.94 8.41
C LEU A 223 14.64 19.16 9.21
N GLY A 224 15.32 20.31 9.11
CA GLY A 224 15.07 21.50 9.93
C GLY A 224 15.46 21.32 11.39
N LEU A 225 16.49 20.50 11.67
CA LEU A 225 16.95 20.16 13.03
C LEU A 225 18.35 20.70 13.29
N GLU A 226 18.72 20.78 14.57
CA GLU A 226 20.07 21.18 14.99
C GLU A 226 21.11 20.10 14.59
N PRO A 227 22.29 20.51 14.06
CA PRO A 227 23.34 19.57 13.64
C PRO A 227 23.77 18.58 14.71
N ALA A 228 23.79 18.99 15.98
CA ALA A 228 24.15 18.12 17.09
C ALA A 228 23.22 16.91 17.27
N LEU A 229 21.92 17.06 16.95
CA LEU A 229 20.97 15.96 16.99
C LEU A 229 21.23 14.95 15.87
N ILE A 230 21.71 15.41 14.73
CA ILE A 230 22.03 14.54 13.60
C ILE A 230 23.32 13.75 13.89
N ASP A 231 24.35 14.44 14.41
CA ASP A 231 25.67 13.88 14.62
C ASP A 231 25.66 12.67 15.58
N CYS A 232 24.82 12.69 16.62
CA CYS A 232 24.73 11.59 17.57
C CYS A 232 24.18 10.28 16.96
N HIS A 233 23.47 10.31 15.83
CA HIS A 233 22.93 9.12 15.16
C HIS A 233 23.91 8.49 14.15
N VAL A 234 25.01 9.19 13.79
CA VAL A 234 25.98 8.70 12.80
C VAL A 234 26.66 7.42 13.27
N ASP A 235 27.07 7.36 14.52
CA ASP A 235 27.78 6.18 15.03
C ASP A 235 26.87 4.94 15.12
N GLU A 236 25.60 5.11 15.45
CA GLU A 236 24.60 4.03 15.44
C GLU A 236 24.40 3.46 14.04
N LEU A 237 24.26 4.31 13.03
CA LEU A 237 24.14 3.90 11.64
C LEU A 237 25.40 3.17 11.13
N CYS A 238 26.59 3.56 11.62
CA CYS A 238 27.84 2.86 11.35
C CYS A 238 27.86 1.47 12.00
N MET A 239 27.42 1.34 13.25
CA MET A 239 27.33 0.05 13.96
C MET A 239 26.36 -0.91 13.23
N ASN A 240 25.23 -0.39 12.74
CA ASN A 240 24.23 -1.13 11.98
C ASN A 240 24.63 -1.40 10.52
N LYS A 241 25.80 -0.92 10.09
CA LYS A 241 26.33 -1.07 8.72
C LYS A 241 25.44 -0.48 7.61
N GLN A 242 24.53 0.40 7.95
CA GLN A 242 23.73 1.16 6.97
C GLN A 242 24.61 2.21 6.28
N ILE A 243 25.54 2.79 7.01
CA ILE A 243 26.60 3.65 6.49
C ILE A 243 27.96 3.08 6.90
N ILE A 244 29.01 3.39 6.14
CA ILE A 244 30.38 2.97 6.41
C ILE A 244 31.25 4.20 6.64
N CYS A 245 31.92 4.22 7.78
CA CYS A 245 32.89 5.27 8.10
C CYS A 245 34.32 4.85 7.71
N ARG A 246 35.05 5.75 7.06
CA ARG A 246 36.48 5.65 6.77
C ARG A 246 37.16 6.97 7.07
N GLU A 247 38.38 6.89 7.51
CA GLU A 247 39.24 8.07 7.72
C GLU A 247 40.04 8.30 6.43
N ILE A 248 39.92 9.48 5.85
CA ILE A 248 40.65 9.91 4.66
C ILE A 248 41.26 11.26 4.99
N ASP A 249 42.59 11.35 4.92
CA ASP A 249 43.35 12.55 5.20
C ASP A 249 43.06 13.17 6.60
N GLY A 250 42.75 12.32 7.57
CA GLY A 250 42.44 12.73 8.94
C GLY A 250 40.97 13.17 9.15
N GLU A 251 40.14 13.05 8.15
CA GLU A 251 38.71 13.38 8.21
C GLU A 251 37.81 12.12 8.12
N ARG A 252 36.74 12.08 8.94
CA ARG A 252 35.76 11.00 8.88
C ARG A 252 34.89 11.17 7.67
N CYS A 253 34.96 10.20 6.73
CA CYS A 253 34.19 10.14 5.49
C CYS A 253 33.19 9.02 5.54
N LEU A 254 31.93 9.32 5.19
CA LEU A 254 30.80 8.43 5.32
C LEU A 254 30.30 8.00 3.95
N TYR A 255 30.17 6.70 3.77
CA TYR A 255 29.72 6.05 2.53
C TYR A 255 28.35 5.44 2.72
N TYR A 256 27.54 5.45 1.66
CA TYR A 256 26.35 4.64 1.64
C TYR A 256 26.70 3.14 1.59
N GLY A 257 26.31 2.38 2.60
CA GLY A 257 26.82 1.03 2.84
C GLY A 257 26.66 0.08 1.65
N ARG A 258 25.50 0.10 0.97
CA ARG A 258 25.25 -0.76 -0.21
C ARG A 258 26.24 -0.50 -1.34
N LEU A 259 26.51 0.77 -1.67
CA LEU A 259 27.46 1.13 -2.72
C LEU A 259 28.90 0.83 -2.33
N TYR A 260 29.26 1.11 -1.10
CA TYR A 260 30.60 0.77 -0.60
C TYR A 260 30.95 -0.71 -0.82
N TYR A 261 30.04 -1.61 -0.47
CA TYR A 261 30.26 -3.05 -0.66
C TYR A 261 30.25 -3.46 -2.14
N MET A 262 29.42 -2.82 -2.97
CA MET A 262 29.44 -3.05 -4.42
C MET A 262 30.78 -2.66 -5.05
N GLU A 263 31.32 -1.49 -4.72
CA GLU A 263 32.64 -1.03 -5.19
C GLU A 263 33.76 -1.97 -4.73
N MET A 264 33.75 -2.35 -3.46
CA MET A 264 34.73 -3.33 -2.93
C MET A 264 34.68 -4.68 -3.64
N ASN A 265 33.50 -5.14 -4.04
CA ASN A 265 33.36 -6.40 -4.77
C ASN A 265 33.77 -6.28 -6.25
N CYS A 266 33.61 -5.10 -6.88
CA CYS A 266 34.10 -4.84 -8.24
C CYS A 266 35.63 -4.67 -8.31
N ALA A 267 36.26 -4.26 -7.22
CA ALA A 267 37.72 -4.04 -7.14
C ALA A 267 38.52 -5.33 -6.84
N ARG A 268 37.85 -6.44 -6.57
CA ARG A 268 38.43 -7.78 -6.41
C ARG A 268 38.38 -8.60 -7.69
#